data_f8f40de16e548389750ce0e08f7382af
#
_entry.id   f8f40de16e548389750ce0e08f7382af
#
_cell.length_a   1.000
_cell.length_b   1.000
_cell.length_c   1.000
_cell.angle_alpha   90.00
_cell.angle_beta   90.00
_cell.angle_gamma   90.00
#
_symmetry.space_group_name_H-M   'P 1'
#
loop_
_entity.id
_entity.type
_entity.pdbx_description
1 polymer ?
#
loop_
_entity_poly.entity_id
_entity_poly.type
_entity_poly.pdbx_seq_one_letter_code
_entity_poly.pdbx_strand_id
1 'polypeptide(L)'
;FQFTLALGAIFLALGLADKINLLNRQMARFVPHEFLDFLGHGSILDVRLGDQVQREMTVLFSDIRSFTTLSEGMSPKENFDFINRYLQQVGPEIRLHRGFIDKYIGDAVMALFPETAEDGVRAAIAMHRSVRAMNADQASVLEEQPAIQIGVGVHTGMLMLGTIGEDNRMEETVISDAVNLAARMEG
;
A
#
# COMPACT_ATOMS: atom_id res chain seq x y z
N PHE A 1 15.45 48.70 6.88
CA PHE A 1 15.63 48.03 5.56
C PHE A 1 16.11 46.59 5.68
N GLN A 2 17.15 46.28 6.45
CA GLN A 2 17.67 44.91 6.65
C GLN A 2 16.65 44.00 7.39
N PHE A 3 15.89 44.54 8.37
CA PHE A 3 14.87 43.76 9.11
C PHE A 3 13.69 43.36 8.23
N THR A 4 13.28 44.20 7.30
CA THR A 4 12.16 43.96 6.38
C THR A 4 12.52 42.88 5.35
N LEU A 5 13.78 42.89 4.88
CA LEU A 5 14.33 41.87 3.97
C LEU A 5 14.43 40.51 4.65
N ALA A 6 14.91 40.46 5.91
CA ALA A 6 15.00 39.20 6.68
C ALA A 6 13.62 38.63 6.97
N LEU A 7 12.64 39.47 7.33
CA LEU A 7 11.27 39.03 7.56
C LEU A 7 10.62 38.45 6.28
N GLY A 8 10.82 39.13 5.15
CA GLY A 8 10.35 38.65 3.84
C GLY A 8 10.97 37.31 3.43
N ALA A 9 12.26 37.13 3.68
CA ALA A 9 12.93 35.85 3.41
C ALA A 9 12.40 34.70 4.30
N ILE A 10 12.10 34.99 5.57
CA ILE A 10 11.50 34.00 6.50
C ILE A 10 10.10 33.58 6.03
N PHE A 11 9.24 34.56 5.65
CA PHE A 11 7.91 34.24 5.13
C PHE A 11 7.95 33.46 3.83
N LEU A 12 8.90 33.76 2.94
CA LEU A 12 9.10 33.02 1.70
C LEU A 12 9.56 31.58 1.98
N ALA A 13 10.51 31.40 2.92
CA ALA A 13 11.00 30.07 3.32
C ALA A 13 9.91 29.22 3.97
N LEU A 14 9.08 29.80 4.85
CA LEU A 14 7.94 29.12 5.45
C LEU A 14 6.90 28.71 4.40
N GLY A 15 6.56 29.60 3.47
CA GLY A 15 5.64 29.28 2.38
C GLY A 15 6.17 28.20 1.42
N LEU A 16 7.49 28.14 1.21
CA LEU A 16 8.11 27.07 0.42
C LEU A 16 8.10 25.73 1.17
N ALA A 17 8.41 25.76 2.46
CA ALA A 17 8.37 24.56 3.32
C ALA A 17 6.96 23.97 3.37
N ASP A 18 5.92 24.80 3.51
CA ASP A 18 4.53 24.36 3.50
C ASP A 18 4.14 23.72 2.15
N LYS A 19 4.59 24.29 1.03
CA LYS A 19 4.36 23.69 -0.30
C LYS A 19 5.05 22.35 -0.47
N ILE A 20 6.28 22.20 -0.01
CA ILE A 20 7.04 20.94 -0.05
C ILE A 20 6.34 19.89 0.82
N ASN A 21 5.92 20.25 2.03
CA ASN A 21 5.19 19.34 2.92
C ASN A 21 3.85 18.91 2.32
N LEU A 22 3.12 19.83 1.67
CA LEU A 22 1.87 19.51 0.98
C LEU A 22 2.13 18.55 -0.18
N LEU A 23 3.15 18.81 -0.99
CA LEU A 23 3.54 17.94 -2.10
C LEU A 23 3.91 16.54 -1.60
N ASN A 24 4.75 16.43 -0.58
CA ASN A 24 5.13 15.15 0.02
C ASN A 24 3.91 14.38 0.54
N ARG A 25 2.95 15.05 1.21
CA ARG A 25 1.70 14.42 1.66
C ARG A 25 0.82 13.94 0.51
N GLN A 26 0.83 14.61 -0.62
CA GLN A 26 0.06 14.19 -1.79
C GLN A 26 0.73 13.02 -2.51
N MET A 27 2.05 13.05 -2.63
CA MET A 27 2.84 11.96 -3.22
C MET A 27 2.83 10.69 -2.36
N ALA A 28 2.68 10.80 -1.04
CA ALA A 28 2.51 9.67 -0.12
C ALA A 28 1.29 8.77 -0.40
N ARG A 29 0.36 9.24 -1.24
CA ARG A 29 -0.74 8.41 -1.72
C ARG A 29 -0.33 7.45 -2.84
N PHE A 30 0.83 7.69 -3.46
CA PHE A 30 1.36 6.92 -4.58
C PHE A 30 2.63 6.15 -4.20
N VAL A 31 3.41 6.68 -3.27
CA VAL A 31 4.63 6.06 -2.75
C VAL A 31 4.53 6.02 -1.23
N PRO A 32 4.59 4.84 -0.59
CA PRO A 32 4.54 4.72 0.86
C PRO A 32 5.68 5.49 1.53
N HIS A 33 5.38 6.25 2.59
CA HIS A 33 6.41 6.96 3.36
C HIS A 33 7.44 6.00 3.96
N GLU A 34 6.97 4.86 4.40
CA GLU A 34 7.78 3.81 4.98
C GLU A 34 8.89 3.35 4.01
N PHE A 35 8.57 3.31 2.71
CA PHE A 35 9.55 2.98 1.69
C PHE A 35 10.68 4.04 1.63
N LEU A 36 10.32 5.34 1.67
CA LEU A 36 11.30 6.44 1.68
C LEU A 36 12.17 6.39 2.95
N ASP A 37 11.55 6.12 4.10
CA ASP A 37 12.24 6.01 5.38
C ASP A 37 13.28 4.86 5.37
N PHE A 38 12.93 3.72 4.76
CA PHE A 38 13.85 2.58 4.62
C PHE A 38 15.03 2.88 3.70
N LEU A 39 14.84 3.67 2.64
CA LEU A 39 15.91 4.16 1.77
C LEU A 39 16.75 5.28 2.44
N GLY A 40 16.33 5.80 3.59
CA GLY A 40 17.00 6.90 4.29
C GLY A 40 16.71 8.28 3.69
N HIS A 41 15.62 8.41 2.93
CA HIS A 41 15.22 9.67 2.29
C HIS A 41 14.06 10.33 3.04
N GLY A 42 14.17 11.64 3.29
CA GLY A 42 13.10 12.44 3.90
C GLY A 42 12.06 12.95 2.88
N SER A 43 12.35 12.82 1.58
CA SER A 43 11.50 13.30 0.51
C SER A 43 11.65 12.43 -0.74
N ILE A 44 10.56 12.28 -1.49
CA ILE A 44 10.60 11.64 -2.81
C ILE A 44 11.55 12.35 -3.80
N LEU A 45 11.83 13.63 -3.57
CA LEU A 45 12.75 14.41 -4.40
C LEU A 45 14.22 13.99 -4.23
N ASP A 46 14.55 13.26 -3.16
CA ASP A 46 15.90 12.77 -2.87
C ASP A 46 16.16 11.39 -3.46
N VAL A 47 15.10 10.68 -3.88
CA VAL A 47 15.18 9.32 -4.43
C VAL A 47 15.88 9.32 -5.78
N ARG A 48 16.79 8.36 -5.96
CA ARG A 48 17.57 8.17 -7.17
C ARG A 48 17.38 6.77 -7.73
N LEU A 49 17.54 6.65 -9.02
CA LEU A 49 17.54 5.35 -9.69
C LEU A 49 18.64 4.45 -9.12
N GLY A 50 18.24 3.24 -8.68
CA GLY A 50 19.15 2.26 -8.09
C GLY A 50 19.35 2.38 -6.58
N ASP A 51 18.68 3.33 -5.90
CA ASP A 51 18.64 3.34 -4.44
C ASP A 51 18.04 2.03 -3.96
N GLN A 52 18.69 1.40 -2.98
CA GLN A 52 18.27 0.09 -2.50
C GLN A 52 18.68 -0.16 -1.05
N VAL A 53 17.89 -0.96 -0.36
CA VAL A 53 18.17 -1.41 1.00
C VAL A 53 17.70 -2.84 1.20
N GLN A 54 18.47 -3.62 1.92
CA GLN A 54 18.11 -4.99 2.28
C GLN A 54 17.55 -5.03 3.70
N ARG A 55 16.37 -5.64 3.88
CA ARG A 55 15.68 -5.78 5.18
C ARG A 55 14.99 -7.12 5.28
N GLU A 56 14.95 -7.69 6.48
CA GLU A 56 14.07 -8.79 6.80
C GLU A 56 12.69 -8.22 7.14
N MET A 57 11.65 -8.66 6.43
CA MET A 57 10.28 -8.24 6.67
C MET A 57 9.31 -9.40 6.37
N THR A 58 8.10 -9.25 6.86
CA THR A 58 7.00 -10.15 6.49
C THR A 58 6.23 -9.56 5.32
N VAL A 59 6.04 -10.36 4.30
CA VAL A 59 5.24 -10.04 3.11
C VAL A 59 3.86 -10.68 3.27
N LEU A 60 2.82 -9.92 2.95
CA LEU A 60 1.46 -10.40 2.85
C LEU A 60 0.93 -10.15 1.43
N PHE A 61 0.43 -11.19 0.80
CA PHE A 61 -0.43 -11.09 -0.38
C PHE A 61 -1.86 -11.44 -0.01
N SER A 62 -2.81 -10.70 -0.54
CA SER A 62 -4.23 -11.00 -0.43
C SER A 62 -4.90 -10.75 -1.77
N ASP A 63 -5.81 -11.66 -2.18
CA ASP A 63 -6.56 -11.57 -3.42
C ASP A 63 -8.00 -12.03 -3.22
N ILE A 64 -8.93 -11.54 -4.05
CA ILE A 64 -10.34 -11.93 -4.00
C ILE A 64 -10.53 -13.24 -4.76
N ARG A 65 -11.04 -14.27 -4.11
CA ARG A 65 -11.30 -15.56 -4.74
C ARG A 65 -12.30 -15.42 -5.88
N SER A 66 -11.92 -15.97 -7.04
CA SER A 66 -12.74 -15.97 -8.27
C SER A 66 -13.15 -14.56 -8.74
N PHE A 67 -12.32 -13.55 -8.50
CA PHE A 67 -12.61 -12.16 -8.86
C PHE A 67 -12.91 -12.00 -10.36
N THR A 68 -12.18 -12.68 -11.23
CA THR A 68 -12.43 -12.66 -12.69
C THR A 68 -13.89 -13.00 -13.00
N THR A 69 -14.40 -14.09 -12.44
CA THR A 69 -15.80 -14.50 -12.64
C THR A 69 -16.79 -13.50 -12.03
N LEU A 70 -16.46 -12.95 -10.86
CA LEU A 70 -17.28 -11.94 -10.20
C LEU A 70 -17.37 -10.67 -11.05
N SER A 71 -16.26 -10.24 -11.64
CA SER A 71 -16.15 -9.01 -12.42
C SER A 71 -16.80 -9.10 -13.82
N GLU A 72 -16.96 -10.30 -14.38
CA GLU A 72 -17.62 -10.51 -15.69
C GLU A 72 -19.07 -9.97 -15.72
N GLY A 73 -19.76 -9.98 -14.57
CA GLY A 73 -21.11 -9.44 -14.42
C GLY A 73 -21.19 -7.94 -14.17
N MET A 74 -20.06 -7.24 -14.05
CA MET A 74 -19.97 -5.83 -13.68
C MET A 74 -19.62 -4.96 -14.89
N SER A 75 -20.21 -3.78 -14.97
CA SER A 75 -19.68 -2.73 -15.84
C SER A 75 -18.29 -2.26 -15.34
N PRO A 76 -17.45 -1.65 -16.19
CA PRO A 76 -16.15 -1.13 -15.76
C PRO A 76 -16.23 -0.21 -14.54
N LYS A 77 -17.26 0.64 -14.48
CA LYS A 77 -17.47 1.54 -13.34
C LYS A 77 -17.81 0.78 -12.06
N GLU A 78 -18.72 -0.18 -12.14
CA GLU A 78 -19.10 -1.02 -10.98
C GLU A 78 -17.91 -1.82 -10.45
N ASN A 79 -17.05 -2.32 -11.35
CA ASN A 79 -15.83 -3.02 -10.98
C ASN A 79 -14.87 -2.10 -10.20
N PHE A 80 -14.63 -0.87 -10.69
CA PHE A 80 -13.82 0.12 -9.97
C PHE A 80 -14.43 0.47 -8.60
N ASP A 81 -15.72 0.71 -8.54
CA ASP A 81 -16.42 1.05 -7.30
C ASP A 81 -16.36 -0.12 -6.29
N PHE A 82 -16.46 -1.35 -6.79
CA PHE A 82 -16.34 -2.58 -5.99
C PHE A 82 -14.93 -2.74 -5.40
N ILE A 83 -13.88 -2.69 -6.26
CA ILE A 83 -12.49 -2.80 -5.81
C ILE A 83 -12.19 -1.72 -4.77
N ASN A 84 -12.54 -0.47 -5.03
CA ASN A 84 -12.29 0.63 -4.09
C ASN A 84 -12.99 0.40 -2.74
N ARG A 85 -14.22 -0.11 -2.74
CA ARG A 85 -14.95 -0.43 -1.50
C ARG A 85 -14.23 -1.54 -0.73
N TYR A 86 -13.81 -2.60 -1.40
CA TYR A 86 -13.03 -3.68 -0.82
C TYR A 86 -11.72 -3.17 -0.19
N LEU A 87 -10.93 -2.42 -0.95
CA LEU A 87 -9.65 -1.88 -0.49
C LEU A 87 -9.81 -0.90 0.68
N GLN A 88 -10.91 -0.14 0.75
CA GLN A 88 -11.26 0.71 1.88
C GLN A 88 -11.56 -0.09 3.16
N GLN A 89 -11.98 -1.34 3.04
CA GLN A 89 -12.19 -2.22 4.20
C GLN A 89 -10.91 -2.88 4.67
N VAL A 90 -10.12 -3.44 3.76
CA VAL A 90 -8.93 -4.23 4.14
C VAL A 90 -7.68 -3.38 4.39
N GLY A 91 -7.53 -2.25 3.71
CA GLY A 91 -6.35 -1.40 3.83
C GLY A 91 -6.11 -0.85 5.25
N PRO A 92 -7.13 -0.38 5.98
CA PRO A 92 -6.97 0.04 7.38
C PRO A 92 -6.46 -1.08 8.29
N GLU A 93 -6.87 -2.34 8.06
CA GLU A 93 -6.45 -3.47 8.88
C GLU A 93 -4.94 -3.73 8.80
N ILE A 94 -4.35 -3.53 7.62
CA ILE A 94 -2.90 -3.62 7.42
C ILE A 94 -2.19 -2.56 8.26
N ARG A 95 -2.62 -1.31 8.19
CA ARG A 95 -2.01 -0.19 8.92
C ARG A 95 -2.21 -0.28 10.43
N LEU A 96 -3.35 -0.75 10.89
CA LEU A 96 -3.63 -0.99 12.32
C LEU A 96 -2.69 -2.02 12.93
N HIS A 97 -2.18 -2.94 12.12
CA HIS A 97 -1.23 -3.97 12.53
C HIS A 97 0.22 -3.66 12.12
N ARG A 98 0.58 -2.36 12.05
CA ARG A 98 1.94 -1.86 11.78
C ARG A 98 2.53 -2.28 10.43
N GLY A 99 1.68 -2.64 9.47
CA GLY A 99 2.05 -2.86 8.08
C GLY A 99 1.80 -1.63 7.22
N PHE A 100 2.41 -1.61 6.06
CA PHE A 100 2.09 -0.65 5.00
C PHE A 100 1.83 -1.40 3.69
N ILE A 101 1.04 -0.76 2.83
CA ILE A 101 0.70 -1.31 1.51
C ILE A 101 1.80 -0.89 0.55
N ASP A 102 2.47 -1.87 -0.04
CA ASP A 102 3.45 -1.64 -1.09
C ASP A 102 2.74 -1.26 -2.39
N LYS A 103 1.84 -2.10 -2.86
CA LYS A 103 1.05 -1.82 -4.06
C LYS A 103 -0.26 -2.61 -4.12
N TYR A 104 -1.13 -2.13 -4.99
CA TYR A 104 -2.31 -2.85 -5.44
C TYR A 104 -2.06 -3.44 -6.83
N ILE A 105 -2.45 -4.70 -7.03
CA ILE A 105 -2.29 -5.43 -8.30
C ILE A 105 -3.69 -5.91 -8.71
N GLY A 106 -4.47 -5.02 -9.36
CA GLY A 106 -5.88 -5.28 -9.59
C GLY A 106 -6.67 -5.27 -8.28
N ASP A 107 -7.28 -6.40 -7.93
CA ASP A 107 -7.96 -6.65 -6.65
C ASP A 107 -7.00 -7.18 -5.56
N ALA A 108 -5.79 -7.58 -5.93
CA ALA A 108 -4.79 -8.05 -4.98
C ALA A 108 -4.10 -6.90 -4.23
N VAL A 109 -3.73 -7.19 -2.99
CA VAL A 109 -2.97 -6.30 -2.11
C VAL A 109 -1.64 -6.94 -1.78
N MET A 110 -0.54 -6.24 -2.00
CA MET A 110 0.76 -6.57 -1.46
C MET A 110 1.08 -5.62 -0.31
N ALA A 111 1.37 -6.17 0.87
CA ALA A 111 1.69 -5.41 2.06
C ALA A 111 2.95 -5.94 2.75
N LEU A 112 3.64 -5.05 3.44
CA LEU A 112 4.89 -5.34 4.15
C LEU A 112 4.74 -5.00 5.63
N PHE A 113 5.34 -5.84 6.48
CA PHE A 113 5.37 -5.67 7.93
C PHE A 113 6.83 -5.73 8.39
N PRO A 114 7.39 -4.56 8.76
CA PRO A 114 8.82 -4.46 9.07
C PRO A 114 9.19 -4.97 10.47
N GLU A 115 8.23 -5.06 11.39
CA GLU A 115 8.52 -5.31 12.81
C GLU A 115 8.48 -6.81 13.13
N THR A 116 7.32 -7.47 12.97
CA THR A 116 7.15 -8.87 13.35
C THR A 116 6.28 -9.64 12.38
N ALA A 117 6.51 -10.96 12.26
CA ALA A 117 5.64 -11.86 11.50
C ALA A 117 4.22 -11.93 12.09
N GLU A 118 4.10 -11.75 13.39
CA GLU A 118 2.80 -11.75 14.09
C GLU A 118 1.90 -10.61 13.60
N ASP A 119 2.45 -9.46 13.27
CA ASP A 119 1.70 -8.32 12.72
C ASP A 119 1.03 -8.68 11.40
N GLY A 120 1.76 -9.36 10.51
CA GLY A 120 1.21 -9.85 9.24
C GLY A 120 0.07 -10.86 9.43
N VAL A 121 0.25 -11.80 10.37
CA VAL A 121 -0.79 -12.80 10.68
C VAL A 121 -2.03 -12.13 11.32
N ARG A 122 -1.83 -11.18 12.23
CA ARG A 122 -2.93 -10.41 12.85
C ARG A 122 -3.70 -9.59 11.80
N ALA A 123 -2.99 -8.95 10.89
CA ALA A 123 -3.59 -8.23 9.77
C ALA A 123 -4.43 -9.18 8.89
N ALA A 124 -3.89 -10.35 8.51
CA ALA A 124 -4.62 -11.34 7.74
C ALA A 124 -5.94 -11.77 8.39
N ILE A 125 -5.92 -12.05 9.71
CA ILE A 125 -7.12 -12.40 10.49
C ILE A 125 -8.11 -11.24 10.50
N ALA A 126 -7.63 -10.01 10.70
CA ALA A 126 -8.47 -8.81 10.72
C ALA A 126 -9.11 -8.54 9.37
N MET A 127 -8.36 -8.68 8.26
CA MET A 127 -8.88 -8.56 6.90
C MET A 127 -10.01 -9.56 6.63
N HIS A 128 -9.85 -10.83 7.02
CA HIS A 128 -10.93 -11.83 6.91
C HIS A 128 -12.18 -11.44 7.71
N ARG A 129 -12.03 -10.87 8.90
CA ARG A 129 -13.16 -10.39 9.71
C ARG A 129 -13.85 -9.19 9.06
N SER A 130 -13.08 -8.26 8.52
CA SER A 130 -13.58 -7.08 7.83
C SER A 130 -14.38 -7.45 6.58
N VAL A 131 -13.89 -8.41 5.77
CA VAL A 131 -14.60 -8.93 4.60
C VAL A 131 -15.89 -9.65 4.99
N ARG A 132 -15.89 -10.42 6.09
CA ARG A 132 -17.13 -11.03 6.61
C ARG A 132 -18.17 -10.02 7.04
N ALA A 133 -17.76 -8.93 7.70
CA ALA A 133 -18.65 -7.84 8.06
C ALA A 133 -19.24 -7.16 6.82
N MET A 134 -18.39 -6.88 5.81
CA MET A 134 -18.83 -6.31 4.54
C MET A 134 -19.86 -7.21 3.83
N ASN A 135 -19.67 -8.52 3.83
CA ASN A 135 -20.65 -9.47 3.27
C ASN A 135 -21.99 -9.45 4.05
N ALA A 136 -21.93 -9.34 5.37
CA ALA A 136 -23.14 -9.27 6.21
C ALA A 136 -23.96 -7.99 5.94
N ASP A 137 -23.27 -6.86 5.78
CA ASP A 137 -23.90 -5.58 5.43
C ASP A 137 -24.55 -5.63 4.02
N GLN A 138 -23.88 -6.26 3.07
CA GLN A 138 -24.41 -6.43 1.71
C GLN A 138 -25.61 -7.37 1.66
N ALA A 139 -25.60 -8.48 2.37
CA ALA A 139 -26.70 -9.43 2.43
C ALA A 139 -27.99 -8.81 2.99
N SER A 140 -27.87 -7.74 3.79
CA SER A 140 -29.02 -6.99 4.30
C SER A 140 -29.69 -6.08 3.26
N VAL A 141 -28.99 -5.80 2.13
CA VAL A 141 -29.42 -4.82 1.11
C VAL A 141 -29.70 -5.47 -0.24
N LEU A 142 -28.99 -6.53 -0.60
CA LEU A 142 -29.05 -7.19 -1.91
C LEU A 142 -29.08 -8.71 -1.74
N GLU A 143 -30.21 -9.34 -1.94
CA GLU A 143 -30.41 -10.79 -1.74
C GLU A 143 -29.63 -11.71 -2.70
N GLU A 144 -28.95 -11.20 -3.73
CA GLU A 144 -28.38 -12.02 -4.84
C GLU A 144 -26.88 -11.89 -5.10
N GLN A 145 -26.11 -11.11 -4.33
CA GLN A 145 -24.67 -11.03 -4.58
C GLN A 145 -23.90 -12.12 -3.84
N PRO A 146 -22.98 -12.86 -4.52
CA PRO A 146 -22.18 -13.88 -3.87
C PRO A 146 -21.27 -13.26 -2.81
N ALA A 147 -21.16 -13.94 -1.66
CA ALA A 147 -20.27 -13.52 -0.59
C ALA A 147 -18.82 -13.52 -1.06
N ILE A 148 -18.13 -12.42 -0.81
CA ILE A 148 -16.70 -12.26 -1.13
C ILE A 148 -15.87 -13.15 -0.21
N GLN A 149 -14.89 -13.82 -0.78
CA GLN A 149 -13.87 -14.55 -0.04
C GLN A 149 -12.50 -14.05 -0.47
N ILE A 150 -11.55 -14.01 0.45
CA ILE A 150 -10.17 -13.66 0.16
C ILE A 150 -9.22 -14.79 0.46
N GLY A 151 -8.20 -14.96 -0.35
CA GLY A 151 -7.00 -15.71 -0.01
C GLY A 151 -5.99 -14.79 0.65
N VAL A 152 -5.17 -15.29 1.57
CA VAL A 152 -4.07 -14.53 2.17
C VAL A 152 -2.86 -15.43 2.33
N GLY A 153 -1.75 -15.06 1.72
CA GLY A 153 -0.44 -15.67 1.89
C GLY A 153 0.48 -14.76 2.69
N VAL A 154 1.16 -15.32 3.69
CA VAL A 154 2.09 -14.57 4.56
C VAL A 154 3.42 -15.31 4.64
N HIS A 155 4.52 -14.61 4.39
CA HIS A 155 5.86 -15.18 4.51
C HIS A 155 6.87 -14.14 4.98
N THR A 156 7.86 -14.58 5.78
CA THR A 156 8.93 -13.70 6.28
C THR A 156 10.24 -14.08 5.63
N GLY A 157 11.03 -13.09 5.23
CA GLY A 157 12.35 -13.30 4.67
C GLY A 157 13.07 -12.00 4.34
N MET A 158 14.28 -12.15 3.80
CA MET A 158 15.08 -11.01 3.35
C MET A 158 14.50 -10.42 2.07
N LEU A 159 14.22 -9.12 2.08
CA LEU A 159 13.71 -8.36 0.95
C LEU A 159 14.76 -7.34 0.50
N MET A 160 14.83 -7.10 -0.80
CA MET A 160 15.52 -5.97 -1.38
C MET A 160 14.47 -4.96 -1.81
N LEU A 161 14.40 -3.84 -1.09
CA LEU A 161 13.57 -2.69 -1.44
C LEU A 161 14.42 -1.72 -2.24
N GLY A 162 13.89 -1.15 -3.31
CA GLY A 162 14.66 -0.19 -4.10
C GLY A 162 13.88 0.39 -5.26
N THR A 163 14.57 1.23 -6.02
CA THR A 163 14.02 1.90 -7.20
C THR A 163 14.62 1.31 -8.46
N ILE A 164 13.76 0.96 -9.41
CA ILE A 164 14.13 0.47 -10.73
C ILE A 164 13.49 1.35 -11.82
N GLY A 165 13.99 1.23 -13.04
CA GLY A 165 13.42 1.90 -14.20
C GLY A 165 14.49 2.65 -14.99
N GLU A 166 14.14 3.84 -15.45
CA GLU A 166 14.99 4.74 -16.24
C GLU A 166 14.75 6.20 -15.81
N ASP A 167 15.56 7.15 -16.30
CA ASP A 167 15.60 8.54 -15.83
C ASP A 167 14.23 9.26 -15.88
N ASN A 168 13.35 8.91 -16.82
CA ASN A 168 12.03 9.54 -16.95
C ASN A 168 10.93 8.80 -16.21
N ARG A 169 11.18 7.53 -15.81
CA ARG A 169 10.23 6.72 -15.07
C ARG A 169 10.92 5.75 -14.13
N MET A 170 10.80 6.03 -12.86
CA MET A 170 11.22 5.14 -11.79
C MET A 170 9.99 4.50 -11.13
N GLU A 171 10.17 3.30 -10.64
CA GLU A 171 9.17 2.55 -9.88
C GLU A 171 9.82 2.00 -8.61
N GLU A 172 9.09 2.09 -7.51
CA GLU A 172 9.45 1.39 -6.29
C GLU A 172 9.22 -0.10 -6.46
N THR A 173 10.10 -0.91 -5.95
CA THR A 173 9.98 -2.35 -6.08
C THR A 173 10.56 -3.08 -4.88
N VAL A 174 10.00 -4.27 -4.66
CA VAL A 174 10.50 -5.24 -3.69
C VAL A 174 10.84 -6.53 -4.41
N ILE A 175 12.10 -6.91 -4.35
CA ILE A 175 12.62 -8.11 -5.01
C ILE A 175 13.07 -9.12 -3.96
N SER A 176 12.51 -10.32 -3.97
CA SER A 176 12.92 -11.43 -3.11
C SER A 176 12.20 -12.73 -3.47
N ASP A 177 12.84 -13.86 -3.16
CA ASP A 177 12.16 -15.17 -3.17
C ASP A 177 11.01 -15.22 -2.16
N ALA A 178 11.12 -14.48 -1.05
CA ALA A 178 10.06 -14.38 -0.04
C ALA A 178 8.77 -13.76 -0.60
N VAL A 179 8.88 -12.77 -1.48
CA VAL A 179 7.75 -12.16 -2.20
C VAL A 179 7.05 -13.21 -3.07
N ASN A 180 7.83 -13.95 -3.87
CA ASN A 180 7.30 -15.00 -4.74
C ASN A 180 6.65 -16.14 -3.95
N LEU A 181 7.20 -16.46 -2.77
CA LEU A 181 6.66 -17.51 -1.92
C LEU A 181 5.34 -17.08 -1.26
N ALA A 182 5.28 -15.86 -0.73
CA ALA A 182 4.05 -15.30 -0.17
C ALA A 182 2.92 -15.26 -1.21
N ALA A 183 3.21 -14.84 -2.44
CA ALA A 183 2.24 -14.84 -3.53
C ALA A 183 1.73 -16.25 -3.87
N ARG A 184 2.62 -17.25 -3.89
CA ARG A 184 2.21 -18.66 -4.13
C ARG A 184 1.44 -19.29 -2.98
N MET A 185 1.62 -18.80 -1.75
CA MET A 185 0.88 -19.27 -0.57
C MET A 185 -0.54 -18.68 -0.51
N GLU A 186 -0.75 -17.55 -1.18
CA GLU A 186 -2.06 -16.91 -1.31
C GLU A 186 -2.97 -17.73 -2.26
N GLY A 187 -2.46 -18.17 -3.44
CA GLY A 187 -3.18 -18.98 -4.43
C GLY A 187 -3.34 -20.41 -3.97
#